data_dd0f056c187e9213a64867b27e172f19
#
_entry.id   dd0f056c187e9213a64867b27e172f19
#
_cell.length_a   1.000
_cell.length_b   1.000
_cell.length_c   1.000
_cell.angle_alpha   90.00
_cell.angle_beta   90.00
_cell.angle_gamma   90.00
#
_symmetry.space_group_name_H-M   'P 1'
#
loop_
_entity.id
_entity.type
_entity.pdbx_description
1 polymer ?
#
loop_
_entity_poly.entity_id
_entity_poly.type
_entity_poly.pdbx_seq_one_letter_code
_entity_poly.pdbx_strand_id
1 'polypeptide(L)'
;MILYVASSNAGKLRDFRTAAAETDGFDIQPLPGLADIPAPPEDEATFEGNARVKAAYYSKLAPSHWVIADDSGLEVDTLDGMPGVRSARYSADLGTTPSGHGIDTDNNEALLLALNNSSERAGRYRCALALAMDGHVEAVAFGKLEGHILKEPAGERGFGYDPLFFAPELNCTMAQASDEERLRVSHRGRALRALLRQWRAC
;
A
#
# COMPACT_ATOMS: atom_id res chain seq x y z
N MET A 1 16.74 16.45 -2.70
CA MET A 1 16.89 15.74 -1.40
C MET A 1 16.54 14.29 -1.59
N ILE A 2 17.35 13.35 -1.05
CA ILE A 2 17.06 11.91 -1.13
C ILE A 2 16.09 11.52 -0.02
N LEU A 3 15.04 10.75 -0.39
CA LEU A 3 14.15 10.06 0.53
C LEU A 3 14.30 8.55 0.30
N TYR A 4 14.75 7.83 1.30
CA TYR A 4 14.82 6.39 1.23
C TYR A 4 13.46 5.75 1.51
N VAL A 5 13.08 4.77 0.69
CA VAL A 5 11.86 3.98 0.87
C VAL A 5 12.23 2.63 1.48
N ALA A 6 11.67 2.35 2.65
CA ALA A 6 11.81 1.06 3.33
C ALA A 6 10.76 0.05 2.83
N SER A 7 10.88 -0.33 1.57
CA SER A 7 10.02 -1.35 0.95
C SER A 7 10.80 -2.15 -0.09
N SER A 8 10.70 -3.47 -0.03
CA SER A 8 11.21 -4.40 -1.04
C SER A 8 10.24 -4.60 -2.22
N ASN A 9 9.01 -4.10 -2.12
CA ASN A 9 8.00 -4.24 -3.16
C ASN A 9 8.27 -3.24 -4.30
N ALA A 10 8.64 -3.76 -5.48
CA ALA A 10 8.94 -2.95 -6.66
C ALA A 10 7.75 -2.09 -7.14
N GLY A 11 6.52 -2.59 -6.96
CA GLY A 11 5.30 -1.84 -7.29
C GLY A 11 5.15 -0.60 -6.42
N LYS A 12 5.30 -0.74 -5.11
CA LYS A 12 5.26 0.38 -4.17
C LYS A 12 6.33 1.43 -4.48
N LEU A 13 7.58 0.98 -4.72
CA LEU A 13 8.67 1.89 -5.06
C LEU A 13 8.39 2.67 -6.35
N ARG A 14 7.80 2.02 -7.36
CA ARG A 14 7.37 2.68 -8.60
C ARG A 14 6.29 3.74 -8.34
N ASP A 15 5.27 3.41 -7.54
CA ASP A 15 4.21 4.35 -7.16
C ASP A 15 4.79 5.62 -6.52
N PHE A 16 5.73 5.47 -5.58
CA PHE A 16 6.37 6.60 -4.91
C PHE A 16 7.26 7.42 -5.84
N ARG A 17 8.07 6.78 -6.68
CA ARG A 17 8.91 7.49 -7.65
C ARG A 17 8.09 8.34 -8.62
N THR A 18 7.02 7.78 -9.15
CA THR A 18 6.15 8.51 -10.08
C THR A 18 5.47 9.69 -9.39
N ALA A 19 4.95 9.50 -8.16
CA ALA A 19 4.34 10.59 -7.42
C ALA A 19 5.34 11.69 -7.03
N ALA A 20 6.61 11.34 -6.77
CA ALA A 20 7.65 12.31 -6.45
C ALA A 20 8.12 13.09 -7.68
N ALA A 21 8.10 12.49 -8.88
CA ALA A 21 8.49 13.16 -10.13
C ALA A 21 7.60 14.38 -10.46
N GLU A 22 6.37 14.41 -9.93
CA GLU A 22 5.46 15.56 -10.01
C GLU A 22 5.81 16.68 -9.00
N THR A 23 6.84 16.45 -8.16
CA THR A 23 7.18 17.35 -7.06
C THR A 23 8.69 17.61 -7.06
N ASP A 24 9.12 18.78 -7.51
CA ASP A 24 10.53 19.14 -7.59
C ASP A 24 11.29 18.98 -6.27
N GLY A 25 12.54 18.56 -6.36
CA GLY A 25 13.48 18.55 -5.26
C GLY A 25 13.57 17.27 -4.45
N PHE A 26 12.80 16.21 -4.80
CA PHE A 26 12.84 14.91 -4.12
C PHE A 26 13.29 13.79 -5.07
N ASP A 27 14.21 12.96 -4.58
CA ASP A 27 14.70 11.76 -5.25
C ASP A 27 14.34 10.55 -4.38
N ILE A 28 13.50 9.68 -4.88
CA ILE A 28 13.02 8.48 -4.19
C ILE A 28 13.93 7.31 -4.52
N GLN A 29 14.64 6.81 -3.51
CA GLN A 29 15.54 5.67 -3.63
C GLN A 29 15.15 4.54 -2.69
N PRO A 30 15.42 3.26 -3.05
CA PRO A 30 15.29 2.17 -2.11
C PRO A 30 16.28 2.35 -0.96
N LEU A 31 15.89 1.97 0.25
CA LEU A 31 16.80 1.96 1.39
C LEU A 31 17.96 0.99 1.11
N PRO A 32 19.23 1.45 1.12
CA PRO A 32 20.38 0.58 0.89
C PRO A 32 20.44 -0.57 1.89
N GLY A 33 20.74 -1.78 1.42
CA GLY A 33 20.87 -2.97 2.27
C GLY A 33 19.55 -3.49 2.85
N LEU A 34 18.39 -2.99 2.43
CA LEU A 34 17.09 -3.37 2.98
C LEU A 34 16.84 -4.89 2.97
N ALA A 35 17.34 -5.58 1.94
CA ALA A 35 17.16 -7.03 1.80
C ALA A 35 17.84 -7.85 2.93
N ASP A 36 18.88 -7.30 3.54
CA ASP A 36 19.64 -7.93 4.62
C ASP A 36 19.16 -7.53 6.02
N ILE A 37 18.18 -6.61 6.09
CA ILE A 37 17.63 -6.09 7.33
C ILE A 37 16.39 -6.87 7.70
N PRO A 38 16.31 -7.52 8.88
CA PRO A 38 15.07 -8.13 9.35
C PRO A 38 13.93 -7.11 9.41
N ALA A 39 12.76 -7.49 8.91
CA ALA A 39 11.58 -6.63 9.01
C ALA A 39 11.12 -6.50 10.48
N PRO A 40 10.74 -5.31 10.93
CA PRO A 40 10.10 -5.16 12.24
C PRO A 40 8.72 -5.85 12.24
N PRO A 41 8.19 -6.23 13.42
CA PRO A 41 6.82 -6.74 13.53
C PRO A 41 5.78 -5.76 12.98
N GLU A 42 4.78 -6.30 12.30
CA GLU A 42 3.62 -5.55 11.80
C GLU A 42 2.37 -6.01 12.57
N ASP A 43 2.36 -5.75 13.88
CA ASP A 43 1.34 -6.24 14.81
C ASP A 43 0.38 -5.12 15.26
N GLU A 44 0.54 -3.93 14.74
CA GLU A 44 -0.33 -2.80 15.06
C GLU A 44 -1.73 -2.99 14.44
N ALA A 45 -2.74 -2.47 15.13
CA ALA A 45 -4.13 -2.58 14.71
C ALA A 45 -4.49 -1.66 13.53
N THR A 46 -3.61 -0.73 13.14
CA THR A 46 -3.86 0.27 12.11
C THR A 46 -2.70 0.37 11.12
N PHE A 47 -3.01 0.77 9.89
CA PHE A 47 -1.98 1.10 8.90
C PHE A 47 -1.01 2.18 9.40
N GLU A 48 -1.52 3.19 10.12
CA GLU A 48 -0.67 4.22 10.71
C GLU A 48 0.32 3.65 11.72
N GLY A 49 -0.14 2.79 12.63
CA GLY A 49 0.71 2.15 13.64
C GLY A 49 1.86 1.39 12.99
N ASN A 50 1.55 0.51 12.05
CA ASN A 50 2.57 -0.25 11.31
C ASN A 50 3.52 0.65 10.51
N ALA A 51 3.03 1.69 9.84
CA ALA A 51 3.87 2.62 9.09
C ALA A 51 4.84 3.37 10.02
N ARG A 52 4.38 3.82 11.20
CA ARG A 52 5.23 4.49 12.21
C ARG A 52 6.30 3.55 12.76
N VAL A 53 5.95 2.33 13.12
CA VAL A 53 6.91 1.32 13.60
C VAL A 53 7.98 1.06 12.56
N LYS A 54 7.59 0.82 11.30
CA LYS A 54 8.54 0.59 10.19
C LYS A 54 9.44 1.79 9.95
N ALA A 55 8.89 2.99 9.84
CA ALA A 55 9.67 4.21 9.57
C ALA A 55 10.70 4.49 10.70
N ALA A 56 10.27 4.42 11.95
CA ALA A 56 11.15 4.60 13.11
C ALA A 56 12.25 3.54 13.16
N TYR A 57 11.93 2.29 12.87
CA TYR A 57 12.90 1.19 12.85
C TYR A 57 13.96 1.38 11.76
N TYR A 58 13.53 1.55 10.52
CA TYR A 58 14.45 1.63 9.39
C TYR A 58 15.27 2.92 9.36
N SER A 59 14.76 4.04 9.88
CA SER A 59 15.52 5.29 9.95
C SER A 59 16.71 5.24 10.90
N LYS A 60 16.68 4.38 11.93
CA LYS A 60 17.85 4.13 12.79
C LYS A 60 19.00 3.45 12.05
N LEU A 61 18.70 2.75 10.97
CA LEU A 61 19.67 2.03 10.14
C LEU A 61 20.20 2.87 8.99
N ALA A 62 19.68 4.08 8.82
CA ALA A 62 20.12 5.10 7.86
C ALA A 62 20.33 6.44 8.56
N PRO A 63 21.36 6.57 9.45
CA PRO A 63 21.56 7.77 10.26
C PRO A 63 21.64 9.06 9.42
N SER A 64 20.98 10.10 9.91
CA SER A 64 20.94 11.43 9.26
C SER A 64 20.27 11.43 7.87
N HIS A 65 19.49 10.39 7.55
CA HIS A 65 18.73 10.31 6.30
C HIS A 65 17.24 10.21 6.58
N TRP A 66 16.48 10.80 5.70
CA TRP A 66 15.03 10.67 5.72
C TRP A 66 14.59 9.31 5.16
N VAL A 67 13.80 8.59 5.93
CA VAL A 67 13.24 7.29 5.55
C VAL A 67 11.72 7.36 5.59
N ILE A 68 11.09 6.92 4.51
CA ILE A 68 9.64 6.70 4.45
C ILE A 68 9.34 5.21 4.49
N ALA A 69 8.31 4.86 5.24
CA ALA A 69 7.75 3.51 5.24
C ALA A 69 6.21 3.60 5.17
N ASP A 70 5.61 2.71 4.39
CA ASP A 70 4.18 2.62 4.25
C ASP A 70 3.62 1.36 4.88
N ASP A 71 2.38 1.47 5.33
CA ASP A 71 1.50 0.32 5.43
C ASP A 71 0.23 0.60 4.64
N SER A 72 -0.22 -0.37 3.87
CA SER A 72 -1.32 -0.18 2.91
C SER A 72 -2.04 -1.48 2.64
N GLY A 73 -3.34 -1.37 2.39
CA GLY A 73 -4.17 -2.53 2.10
C GLY A 73 -5.55 -2.13 1.60
N LEU A 74 -6.40 -3.14 1.52
CA LEU A 74 -7.79 -3.07 1.11
C LEU A 74 -8.70 -3.08 2.34
N GLU A 75 -9.64 -2.17 2.40
CA GLU A 75 -10.77 -2.20 3.34
C GLU A 75 -12.06 -2.41 2.56
N VAL A 76 -12.94 -3.32 3.03
CA VAL A 76 -14.25 -3.60 2.44
C VAL A 76 -15.33 -3.38 3.49
N ASP A 77 -16.32 -2.54 3.19
CA ASP A 77 -17.32 -2.09 4.15
C ASP A 77 -18.14 -3.23 4.75
N THR A 78 -18.63 -4.14 3.93
CA THR A 78 -19.42 -5.31 4.36
C THR A 78 -18.63 -6.28 5.24
N LEU A 79 -17.30 -6.20 5.21
CA LEU A 79 -16.41 -7.03 6.01
C LEU A 79 -15.82 -6.26 7.22
N ASP A 80 -16.50 -5.20 7.66
CA ASP A 80 -16.06 -4.35 8.78
C ASP A 80 -14.62 -3.83 8.62
N GLY A 81 -14.24 -3.49 7.38
CA GLY A 81 -12.92 -3.00 7.03
C GLY A 81 -11.87 -4.09 6.77
N MET A 82 -12.23 -5.38 6.91
CA MET A 82 -11.32 -6.45 6.50
C MET A 82 -11.13 -6.47 4.98
N PRO A 83 -9.99 -6.95 4.47
CA PRO A 83 -8.78 -7.47 5.13
C PRO A 83 -7.99 -6.45 5.97
N GLY A 84 -8.08 -5.13 5.69
CA GLY A 84 -7.37 -4.10 6.46
C GLY A 84 -5.86 -4.32 6.48
N VAL A 85 -5.23 -4.17 7.64
CA VAL A 85 -3.79 -4.42 7.86
C VAL A 85 -3.36 -5.87 7.57
N ARG A 86 -4.32 -6.76 7.40
CA ARG A 86 -4.09 -8.19 7.06
C ARG A 86 -4.11 -8.46 5.55
N SER A 87 -4.20 -7.43 4.71
CA SER A 87 -4.37 -7.57 3.26
C SER A 87 -3.38 -8.52 2.58
N ALA A 88 -2.12 -8.48 2.96
CA ALA A 88 -1.07 -9.32 2.36
C ALA A 88 -1.14 -10.80 2.77
N ARG A 89 -1.91 -11.16 3.82
CA ARG A 89 -1.96 -12.49 4.42
C ARG A 89 -3.39 -12.95 4.73
N TYR A 90 -4.37 -12.38 4.07
CA TYR A 90 -5.78 -12.60 4.36
C TYR A 90 -6.22 -14.05 4.21
N SER A 91 -5.80 -14.73 3.15
CA SER A 91 -6.08 -16.15 2.92
C SER A 91 -5.50 -17.04 4.03
N ALA A 92 -4.26 -16.76 4.45
CA ALA A 92 -3.61 -17.49 5.53
C ALA A 92 -4.32 -17.31 6.89
N ASP A 93 -4.78 -16.08 7.18
CA ASP A 93 -5.52 -15.79 8.41
C ASP A 93 -6.89 -16.49 8.46
N LEU A 94 -7.53 -16.68 7.31
CA LEU A 94 -8.76 -17.45 7.19
C LEU A 94 -8.53 -18.98 7.16
N GLY A 95 -7.27 -19.43 7.16
CA GLY A 95 -6.93 -20.85 7.12
C GLY A 95 -7.30 -21.53 5.80
N THR A 96 -7.35 -20.76 4.69
CA THR A 96 -7.63 -21.33 3.36
C THR A 96 -6.44 -22.12 2.87
N THR A 97 -6.71 -23.22 2.14
CA THR A 97 -5.66 -24.03 1.54
C THR A 97 -5.02 -23.28 0.38
N PRO A 98 -3.68 -23.13 0.32
CA PRO A 98 -3.01 -22.49 -0.80
C PRO A 98 -3.33 -23.16 -2.14
N SER A 99 -3.69 -22.37 -3.15
CA SER A 99 -4.02 -22.88 -4.49
C SER A 99 -2.78 -23.35 -5.28
N GLY A 100 -1.60 -22.88 -4.88
CA GLY A 100 -0.36 -23.06 -5.62
C GLY A 100 -0.14 -22.02 -6.74
N HIS A 101 -1.08 -21.09 -6.93
CA HIS A 101 -1.00 -20.04 -7.95
C HIS A 101 -0.43 -18.71 -7.40
N GLY A 102 -0.05 -18.68 -6.12
CA GLY A 102 0.56 -17.54 -5.44
C GLY A 102 -0.37 -16.84 -4.48
N ILE A 103 0.24 -16.12 -3.54
CA ILE A 103 -0.46 -15.50 -2.40
C ILE A 103 -1.51 -14.47 -2.83
N ASP A 104 -1.29 -13.71 -3.92
CA ASP A 104 -2.26 -12.73 -4.42
C ASP A 104 -3.52 -13.43 -4.92
N THR A 105 -3.37 -14.56 -5.65
CA THR A 105 -4.50 -15.38 -6.10
C THR A 105 -5.27 -15.94 -4.91
N ASP A 106 -4.57 -16.52 -3.94
CA ASP A 106 -5.17 -17.08 -2.73
C ASP A 106 -5.96 -16.00 -1.94
N ASN A 107 -5.40 -14.80 -1.81
CA ASN A 107 -6.06 -13.68 -1.14
C ASN A 107 -7.31 -13.19 -1.93
N ASN A 108 -7.26 -13.15 -3.25
CA ASN A 108 -8.41 -12.81 -4.10
C ASN A 108 -9.54 -13.84 -3.96
N GLU A 109 -9.22 -15.12 -3.99
CA GLU A 109 -10.19 -16.20 -3.79
C GLU A 109 -10.83 -16.13 -2.40
N ALA A 110 -10.03 -15.90 -1.35
CA ALA A 110 -10.51 -15.73 0.01
C ALA A 110 -11.45 -14.52 0.15
N LEU A 111 -11.12 -13.40 -0.52
CA LEU A 111 -11.98 -12.21 -0.53
C LEU A 111 -13.31 -12.49 -1.26
N LEU A 112 -13.28 -13.15 -2.39
CA LEU A 112 -14.48 -13.52 -3.13
C LEU A 112 -15.39 -14.45 -2.32
N LEU A 113 -14.79 -15.42 -1.62
CA LEU A 113 -15.51 -16.33 -0.73
C LEU A 113 -16.16 -15.57 0.43
N ALA A 114 -15.46 -14.66 1.08
CA ALA A 114 -15.99 -13.85 2.16
C ALA A 114 -17.17 -12.95 1.70
N LEU A 115 -17.16 -12.52 0.43
CA LEU A 115 -18.18 -11.66 -0.17
C LEU A 115 -19.25 -12.42 -0.98
N ASN A 116 -19.27 -13.76 -0.96
CA ASN A 116 -20.09 -14.57 -1.86
C ASN A 116 -21.58 -14.20 -1.83
N ASN A 117 -22.13 -13.88 -0.65
CA ASN A 117 -23.54 -13.57 -0.45
C ASN A 117 -23.83 -12.08 -0.37
N SER A 118 -22.83 -11.20 -0.57
CA SER A 118 -23.01 -9.75 -0.44
C SER A 118 -23.31 -9.10 -1.79
N SER A 119 -24.36 -8.27 -1.82
CA SER A 119 -24.62 -7.30 -2.88
C SER A 119 -23.82 -6.02 -2.69
N GLU A 120 -23.50 -5.69 -1.43
CA GLU A 120 -22.74 -4.51 -1.07
C GLU A 120 -21.24 -4.86 -1.09
N ARG A 121 -20.53 -4.26 -2.02
CA ARG A 121 -19.13 -4.62 -2.28
C ARG A 121 -18.21 -3.38 -2.31
N ALA A 122 -18.69 -2.27 -1.72
CA ALA A 122 -17.90 -1.05 -1.60
C ALA A 122 -16.64 -1.28 -0.75
N GLY A 123 -15.56 -0.68 -1.17
CA GLY A 123 -14.29 -0.79 -0.46
C GLY A 123 -13.31 0.26 -0.96
N ARG A 124 -12.14 0.30 -0.34
CA ARG A 124 -11.09 1.25 -0.69
C ARG A 124 -9.72 0.70 -0.46
N TYR A 125 -8.80 1.09 -1.30
CA TYR A 125 -7.39 1.01 -0.95
C TYR A 125 -7.01 2.15 0.00
N ARG A 126 -6.25 1.83 1.03
CA ARG A 126 -5.68 2.79 1.98
C ARG A 126 -4.17 2.67 2.06
N CYS A 127 -3.52 3.80 2.31
CA CYS A 127 -2.10 3.88 2.62
C CYS A 127 -1.89 4.88 3.75
N ALA A 128 -1.17 4.46 4.77
CA ALA A 128 -0.50 5.36 5.71
C ALA A 128 0.98 5.37 5.37
N LEU A 129 1.58 6.55 5.26
CA LEU A 129 2.98 6.77 4.94
C LEU A 129 3.61 7.61 6.04
N ALA A 130 4.60 7.05 6.73
CA ALA A 130 5.32 7.72 7.80
C ALA A 130 6.72 8.15 7.32
N LEU A 131 7.16 9.35 7.69
CA LEU A 131 8.49 9.90 7.48
C LEU A 131 9.23 9.93 8.81
N ALA A 132 10.44 9.41 8.84
CA ALA A 132 11.27 9.37 10.04
C ALA A 132 12.74 9.65 9.74
N MET A 133 13.45 10.15 10.75
CA MET A 133 14.90 10.29 10.79
C MET A 133 15.40 9.86 12.16
N ASP A 134 16.50 9.12 12.22
CA ASP A 134 17.18 8.69 13.45
C ASP A 134 16.24 8.05 14.50
N GLY A 135 15.20 7.35 14.03
CA GLY A 135 14.20 6.68 14.87
C GLY A 135 13.01 7.55 15.31
N HIS A 136 12.99 8.82 14.96
CA HIS A 136 11.90 9.74 15.27
C HIS A 136 10.97 9.93 14.08
N VAL A 137 9.67 9.72 14.29
CA VAL A 137 8.64 9.96 13.27
C VAL A 137 8.24 11.42 13.26
N GLU A 138 8.56 12.09 12.16
CA GLU A 138 8.33 13.55 12.00
C GLU A 138 6.97 13.86 11.39
N ALA A 139 6.48 13.01 10.48
CA ALA A 139 5.22 13.24 9.82
C ALA A 139 4.54 11.92 9.42
N VAL A 140 3.22 11.96 9.33
CA VAL A 140 2.41 10.88 8.73
C VAL A 140 1.39 11.50 7.78
N ALA A 141 1.21 10.86 6.63
CA ALA A 141 0.20 11.25 5.67
C ALA A 141 -0.58 10.04 5.17
N PHE A 142 -1.75 10.31 4.65
CA PHE A 142 -2.68 9.27 4.22
C PHE A 142 -3.09 9.46 2.76
N GLY A 143 -3.38 8.34 2.11
CA GLY A 143 -3.99 8.32 0.80
C GLY A 143 -5.02 7.21 0.69
N LYS A 144 -6.05 7.45 -0.09
CA LYS A 144 -7.10 6.46 -0.36
C LYS A 144 -7.53 6.49 -1.82
N LEU A 145 -8.04 5.36 -2.27
CA LEU A 145 -8.75 5.22 -3.55
C LEU A 145 -10.04 4.45 -3.27
N GLU A 146 -11.17 5.11 -3.47
CA GLU A 146 -12.50 4.49 -3.32
C GLU A 146 -12.84 3.62 -4.53
N GLY A 147 -13.56 2.53 -4.31
CA GLY A 147 -13.95 1.61 -5.36
C GLY A 147 -14.92 0.54 -4.88
N HIS A 148 -15.02 -0.52 -5.63
CA HIS A 148 -15.78 -1.71 -5.24
C HIS A 148 -15.15 -2.99 -5.77
N ILE A 149 -15.48 -4.10 -5.11
CA ILE A 149 -14.95 -5.42 -5.43
C ILE A 149 -15.86 -6.09 -6.45
N LEU A 150 -15.31 -6.49 -7.60
CA LEU A 150 -16.02 -7.27 -8.60
C LEU A 150 -16.31 -8.68 -8.10
N LYS A 151 -17.23 -9.38 -8.79
CA LYS A 151 -17.55 -10.79 -8.52
C LYS A 151 -16.57 -11.74 -9.18
N GLU A 152 -15.86 -11.27 -10.19
CA GLU A 152 -14.89 -12.03 -10.97
C GLU A 152 -13.68 -11.13 -11.28
N PRO A 153 -12.46 -11.68 -11.34
CA PRO A 153 -11.27 -10.92 -11.67
C PRO A 153 -11.31 -10.45 -13.14
N ALA A 154 -10.78 -9.25 -13.39
CA ALA A 154 -10.65 -8.68 -14.72
C ALA A 154 -9.30 -7.94 -14.85
N GLY A 155 -8.55 -8.25 -15.92
CA GLY A 155 -7.22 -7.72 -16.17
C GLY A 155 -6.10 -8.55 -15.54
N GLU A 156 -4.86 -8.26 -15.94
CA GLU A 156 -3.68 -9.07 -15.57
C GLU A 156 -2.53 -8.23 -15.04
N ARG A 157 -2.71 -6.90 -14.95
CA ARG A 157 -1.66 -5.98 -14.49
C ARG A 157 -1.76 -5.76 -12.98
N GLY A 158 -0.72 -5.15 -12.43
CA GLY A 158 -0.70 -4.79 -11.01
C GLY A 158 -0.30 -5.94 -10.10
N PHE A 159 -0.84 -5.96 -8.89
CA PHE A 159 -0.59 -6.96 -7.87
C PHE A 159 -1.71 -6.93 -6.80
N GLY A 160 -1.72 -7.93 -5.93
CA GLY A 160 -2.70 -8.02 -4.86
C GLY A 160 -4.13 -8.12 -5.38
N TYR A 161 -5.00 -7.25 -4.89
CA TYR A 161 -6.44 -7.24 -5.23
C TYR A 161 -6.78 -6.46 -6.51
N ASP A 162 -5.80 -5.98 -7.27
CA ASP A 162 -6.03 -5.17 -8.47
C ASP A 162 -7.00 -5.78 -9.49
N PRO A 163 -7.01 -7.12 -9.73
CA PRO A 163 -7.97 -7.73 -10.65
C PRO A 163 -9.42 -7.66 -10.19
N LEU A 164 -9.66 -7.56 -8.88
CA LEU A 164 -11.00 -7.46 -8.30
C LEU A 164 -11.44 -6.03 -7.99
N PHE A 165 -10.48 -5.11 -7.88
CA PHE A 165 -10.77 -3.74 -7.45
C PHE A 165 -11.13 -2.85 -8.65
N PHE A 166 -12.41 -2.55 -8.80
CA PHE A 166 -12.91 -1.58 -9.77
C PHE A 166 -12.78 -0.17 -9.22
N ALA A 167 -12.09 0.69 -9.94
CA ALA A 167 -11.89 2.08 -9.62
C ALA A 167 -12.82 2.97 -10.46
N PRO A 168 -13.86 3.61 -9.90
CA PRO A 168 -14.77 4.48 -10.64
C PRO A 168 -14.05 5.63 -11.36
N GLU A 169 -12.97 6.15 -10.79
CA GLU A 169 -12.15 7.19 -11.41
C GLU A 169 -11.50 6.76 -12.74
N LEU A 170 -11.34 5.45 -12.96
CA LEU A 170 -10.78 4.87 -14.19
C LEU A 170 -11.82 4.19 -15.06
N ASN A 171 -13.01 3.92 -14.49
CA ASN A 171 -14.07 3.12 -15.13
C ASN A 171 -13.60 1.70 -15.55
N CYS A 172 -12.65 1.13 -14.83
CA CYS A 172 -12.14 -0.23 -15.02
C CYS A 172 -11.49 -0.74 -13.73
N THR A 173 -11.05 -2.01 -13.72
CA THR A 173 -10.25 -2.51 -12.61
C THR A 173 -8.83 -1.93 -12.62
N MET A 174 -8.20 -1.93 -11.46
CA MET A 174 -6.79 -1.55 -11.36
C MET A 174 -5.89 -2.46 -12.22
N ALA A 175 -6.27 -3.71 -12.45
CA ALA A 175 -5.52 -4.63 -13.31
C ALA A 175 -5.79 -4.46 -14.81
N GLN A 176 -6.85 -3.79 -15.20
CA GLN A 176 -7.12 -3.43 -16.61
C GLN A 176 -6.45 -2.12 -17.00
N ALA A 177 -6.30 -1.19 -16.04
CA ALA A 177 -5.71 0.11 -16.26
C ALA A 177 -4.24 0.03 -16.68
N SER A 178 -3.78 0.98 -17.48
CA SER A 178 -2.36 1.16 -17.78
C SER A 178 -1.58 1.56 -16.51
N ASP A 179 -0.27 1.41 -16.54
CA ASP A 179 0.60 1.83 -15.43
C ASP A 179 0.44 3.32 -15.13
N GLU A 180 0.35 4.15 -16.16
CA GLU A 180 0.16 5.59 -16.03
C GLU A 180 -1.18 5.94 -15.35
N GLU A 181 -2.29 5.32 -15.80
CA GLU A 181 -3.61 5.51 -15.21
C GLU A 181 -3.64 5.10 -13.74
N ARG A 182 -3.08 3.92 -13.41
CA ARG A 182 -2.99 3.44 -12.01
C ARG A 182 -2.20 4.39 -11.13
N LEU A 183 -1.04 4.86 -11.60
CA LEU A 183 -0.18 5.77 -10.84
C LEU A 183 -0.85 7.11 -10.56
N ARG A 184 -1.65 7.62 -11.50
CA ARG A 184 -2.41 8.87 -11.33
C ARG A 184 -3.39 8.79 -10.15
N VAL A 185 -4.07 7.66 -9.97
CA VAL A 185 -5.08 7.49 -8.90
C VAL A 185 -4.54 6.78 -7.65
N SER A 186 -3.31 6.28 -7.68
CA SER A 186 -2.69 5.48 -6.62
C SER A 186 -2.87 6.09 -5.23
N HIS A 187 -3.40 5.29 -4.30
CA HIS A 187 -3.52 5.66 -2.89
C HIS A 187 -2.14 5.97 -2.26
N ARG A 188 -1.08 5.24 -2.68
CA ARG A 188 0.31 5.51 -2.25
C ARG A 188 0.84 6.81 -2.81
N GLY A 189 0.58 7.09 -4.09
CA GLY A 189 0.91 8.37 -4.71
C GLY A 189 0.20 9.54 -4.01
N ARG A 190 -1.07 9.38 -3.65
CA ARG A 190 -1.82 10.37 -2.87
C ARG A 190 -1.22 10.61 -1.48
N ALA A 191 -0.83 9.53 -0.78
CA ALA A 191 -0.17 9.62 0.52
C ALA A 191 1.17 10.37 0.41
N LEU A 192 2.00 10.06 -0.58
CA LEU A 192 3.28 10.74 -0.76
C LEU A 192 3.09 12.23 -1.09
N ARG A 193 2.21 12.57 -2.04
CA ARG A 193 1.93 13.97 -2.36
C ARG A 193 1.42 14.75 -1.14
N ALA A 194 0.61 14.13 -0.29
CA ALA A 194 0.16 14.73 0.96
C ALA A 194 1.32 14.96 1.93
N LEU A 195 2.20 13.96 2.10
CA LEU A 195 3.38 14.04 2.95
C LEU A 195 4.32 15.17 2.52
N LEU A 196 4.65 15.22 1.23
CA LEU A 196 5.58 16.21 0.69
C LEU A 196 5.03 17.65 0.81
N ARG A 197 3.70 17.83 0.70
CA ARG A 197 3.07 19.15 0.95
C ARG A 197 3.17 19.56 2.40
N GLN A 198 2.90 18.67 3.35
CA GLN A 198 3.02 18.95 4.78
C GLN A 198 4.44 19.35 5.15
N TRP A 199 5.40 18.59 4.66
CA TRP A 199 6.80 18.76 5.02
C TRP A 199 7.44 20.04 4.44
N ARG A 200 7.00 20.51 3.27
CA ARG A 200 7.44 21.81 2.71
C ARG A 200 6.83 23.02 3.43
N ALA A 201 5.78 22.83 4.20
CA ALA A 201 5.10 23.91 4.92
C ALA A 201 5.71 24.17 6.31
N CYS A 202 6.64 23.31 6.75
CA CYS A 202 7.42 23.47 7.99
C CYS A 202 8.79 24.05 7.69
#